data_4946fa7af40585182a92716a3067e9ce
#
_entry.id   4946fa7af40585182a92716a3067e9ce
#
_cell.length_a   1.000
_cell.length_b   1.000
_cell.length_c   1.000
_cell.angle_alpha   90.00
_cell.angle_beta   90.00
_cell.angle_gamma   90.00
#
_symmetry.space_group_name_H-M   'P 1'
#
loop_
_entity.id
_entity.type
_entity.pdbx_description
1 polymer ?
#
loop_
_entity_poly.entity_id
_entity_poly.type
_entity_poly.pdbx_seq_one_letter_code
_entity_poly.pdbx_strand_id
1 'polypeptide(L)'
;TIFGLLKENLINFNIMKKIILTLILFINTFYLFAQPGWNWPENKAEAEEKNVLYTDYLKQQNCEAAVEHLDWLIDNVPSLHVSIYQNGIKIYRCLIDKEEDPIRKNELIQKSLSLFDGRIENFGREAYVKNRKVTFAYTFYRSDKTQYEILYNMFKDAYELNGNKIGNSNLVAFMDIVRKHKLTSKSISDDEVLNIYDNISKTISFKIINEPKNEVRLRKYQDNVDKLLTATITVDCNFVENTLGPKLVELTSAPTDEIVQTDYETLTPVDITYSDEIVNLAKKIFQLSITGKCTSSEIALEAAKIMFTNEKDFAIAKFIAGREQANKNYETSLQYYDGAIESSDDNEQKSEIYLNKAQLYAVIGNKNKSRNNARRSISLNSKNSDAYKLIGNLYMASYDDCREGKSRVQDRLLFIAAYNIFKSGGLTAQANQAREQFPSMEEIFNENMEVGESMNTGCWINETVTLNKR
;
A
#
# COMPACT_ATOMS: atom_id res chain seq x y z
N THR A 1 -30.53 -29.26 58.30
CA THR A 1 -31.56 -28.33 57.75
C THR A 1 -30.98 -27.17 56.93
N ILE A 2 -29.75 -26.79 57.17
CA ILE A 2 -29.10 -25.69 56.37
C ILE A 2 -28.71 -26.14 54.91
N PHE A 3 -28.37 -27.40 54.70
CA PHE A 3 -28.05 -27.99 53.39
C PHE A 3 -29.25 -28.08 52.44
N GLY A 4 -30.49 -28.20 52.97
CA GLY A 4 -31.70 -28.21 52.14
C GLY A 4 -32.05 -26.85 51.53
N LEU A 5 -31.91 -25.78 52.31
CA LEU A 5 -32.18 -24.41 51.88
C LEU A 5 -31.18 -23.88 50.85
N LEU A 6 -29.91 -24.32 50.93
CA LEU A 6 -28.89 -23.97 49.95
C LEU A 6 -29.14 -24.68 48.59
N LYS A 7 -29.67 -25.90 48.62
CA LYS A 7 -29.96 -26.67 47.40
C LYS A 7 -31.21 -26.14 46.67
N GLU A 8 -32.23 -25.69 47.39
CA GLU A 8 -33.42 -25.05 46.80
C GLU A 8 -33.07 -23.66 46.18
N ASN A 9 -32.25 -22.87 46.86
CA ASN A 9 -31.81 -21.58 46.32
C ASN A 9 -30.92 -21.73 45.07
N LEU A 10 -30.07 -22.78 44.97
CA LEU A 10 -29.26 -23.07 43.79
C LEU A 10 -30.13 -23.54 42.62
N ILE A 11 -31.17 -24.33 42.88
CA ILE A 11 -32.12 -24.82 41.87
C ILE A 11 -32.93 -23.63 41.32
N ASN A 12 -33.44 -22.76 42.20
CA ASN A 12 -34.19 -21.56 41.81
C ASN A 12 -33.32 -20.56 41.01
N PHE A 13 -32.04 -20.41 41.39
CA PHE A 13 -31.10 -19.56 40.66
C PHE A 13 -30.79 -20.08 39.26
N ASN A 14 -30.66 -21.40 39.09
CA ASN A 14 -30.43 -22.02 37.77
C ASN A 14 -31.68 -21.98 36.89
N ILE A 15 -32.88 -22.11 37.48
CA ILE A 15 -34.15 -21.94 36.76
C ILE A 15 -34.33 -20.48 36.32
N MET A 16 -34.03 -19.54 37.20
CA MET A 16 -34.10 -18.10 36.86
C MET A 16 -33.11 -17.71 35.78
N LYS A 17 -31.86 -18.22 35.82
CA LYS A 17 -30.89 -18.06 34.71
C LYS A 17 -31.38 -18.62 33.38
N LYS A 18 -31.99 -19.82 33.39
CA LYS A 18 -32.56 -20.42 32.17
C LYS A 18 -33.73 -19.59 31.63
N ILE A 19 -34.61 -19.09 32.52
CA ILE A 19 -35.73 -18.22 32.11
C ILE A 19 -35.23 -16.90 31.55
N ILE A 20 -34.21 -16.25 32.13
CA ILE A 20 -33.60 -15.02 31.65
C ILE A 20 -32.89 -15.29 30.30
N LEU A 21 -32.16 -16.41 30.18
CA LEU A 21 -31.50 -16.78 28.92
C LEU A 21 -32.51 -17.05 27.79
N THR A 22 -33.65 -17.70 28.11
CA THR A 22 -34.75 -17.97 27.17
C THR A 22 -35.46 -16.66 26.79
N LEU A 23 -35.67 -15.74 27.72
CA LEU A 23 -36.24 -14.42 27.44
C LEU A 23 -35.31 -13.58 26.56
N ILE A 24 -33.99 -13.61 26.81
CA ILE A 24 -32.99 -12.92 25.96
C ILE A 24 -32.93 -13.55 24.57
N LEU A 25 -33.04 -14.88 24.44
CA LEU A 25 -33.16 -15.54 23.15
C LEU A 25 -34.45 -15.15 22.43
N PHE A 26 -35.59 -15.08 23.12
CA PHE A 26 -36.87 -14.64 22.52
C PHE A 26 -36.86 -13.18 22.10
N ILE A 27 -36.22 -12.28 22.86
CA ILE A 27 -36.08 -10.87 22.50
C ILE A 27 -35.17 -10.73 21.25
N ASN A 28 -34.13 -11.56 21.12
CA ASN A 28 -33.25 -11.54 19.92
C ASN A 28 -33.91 -12.15 18.66
N THR A 29 -34.90 -13.03 18.80
CA THR A 29 -35.62 -13.59 17.64
C THR A 29 -36.62 -12.61 17.01
N PHE A 30 -37.03 -11.54 17.72
CA PHE A 30 -37.87 -10.47 17.15
C PHE A 30 -37.08 -9.47 16.28
N TYR A 31 -35.74 -9.49 16.30
CA TYR A 31 -34.89 -8.74 15.38
C TYR A 31 -34.46 -9.54 14.14
N LEU A 32 -35.03 -10.72 13.91
CA LEU A 32 -34.95 -11.36 12.60
C LEU A 32 -35.69 -10.49 11.61
N PHE A 33 -34.95 -9.85 10.75
CA PHE A 33 -35.36 -9.06 9.58
C PHE A 33 -36.48 -9.79 8.80
N ALA A 34 -37.71 -9.65 9.26
CA ALA A 34 -38.85 -9.84 8.39
C ALA A 34 -38.69 -8.78 7.30
N GLN A 35 -38.55 -9.20 6.04
CA GLN A 35 -38.78 -8.26 4.93
C GLN A 35 -40.09 -7.55 5.26
N PRO A 36 -40.15 -6.21 5.27
CA PRO A 36 -41.40 -5.53 5.60
C PRO A 36 -42.48 -6.08 4.68
N GLY A 37 -43.51 -6.63 5.30
CA GLY A 37 -44.71 -7.08 4.56
C GLY A 37 -45.31 -5.88 3.84
N TRP A 38 -46.22 -6.16 2.93
CA TRP A 38 -46.98 -5.13 2.26
C TRP A 38 -47.89 -4.40 3.25
N ASN A 39 -47.76 -3.07 3.38
CA ASN A 39 -48.60 -2.22 4.21
C ASN A 39 -49.77 -1.67 3.36
N TRP A 40 -50.73 -2.51 3.06
CA TRP A 40 -51.88 -2.10 2.29
C TRP A 40 -52.75 -1.10 3.04
N PRO A 41 -53.22 0.00 2.41
CA PRO A 41 -54.17 0.92 3.00
C PRO A 41 -55.56 0.27 3.14
N GLU A 42 -56.48 0.93 3.86
CA GLU A 42 -57.85 0.47 3.99
C GLU A 42 -58.55 0.31 2.61
N ASN A 43 -58.31 1.26 1.69
CA ASN A 43 -58.74 1.15 0.28
C ASN A 43 -57.70 0.40 -0.54
N LYS A 44 -57.54 -0.92 -0.25
CA LYS A 44 -56.52 -1.76 -0.84
C LYS A 44 -56.63 -1.89 -2.36
N ALA A 45 -57.89 -1.91 -2.92
CA ALA A 45 -58.13 -2.24 -4.31
C ALA A 45 -57.42 -1.30 -5.29
N GLU A 46 -57.45 0.02 -5.07
CA GLU A 46 -56.81 0.98 -5.92
C GLU A 46 -55.27 0.90 -5.84
N ALA A 47 -54.71 0.78 -4.63
CA ALA A 47 -53.27 0.63 -4.44
C ALA A 47 -52.76 -0.68 -5.07
N GLU A 48 -53.53 -1.77 -5.01
CA GLU A 48 -53.21 -3.05 -5.63
C GLU A 48 -53.24 -2.96 -7.15
N GLU A 49 -54.25 -2.29 -7.74
CA GLU A 49 -54.32 -2.03 -9.17
C GLU A 49 -53.12 -1.20 -9.66
N LYS A 50 -52.80 -0.08 -9.01
CA LYS A 50 -51.62 0.75 -9.35
C LYS A 50 -50.33 -0.03 -9.25
N ASN A 51 -50.17 -0.87 -8.20
CA ASN A 51 -48.99 -1.68 -8.02
C ASN A 51 -48.83 -2.77 -9.12
N VAL A 52 -49.92 -3.40 -9.55
CA VAL A 52 -49.90 -4.34 -10.66
C VAL A 52 -49.52 -3.65 -11.95
N LEU A 53 -50.20 -2.51 -12.28
CA LEU A 53 -50.00 -1.77 -13.52
C LEU A 53 -48.55 -1.29 -13.66
N TYR A 54 -47.97 -0.61 -12.65
CA TYR A 54 -46.58 -0.13 -12.80
C TYR A 54 -45.59 -1.27 -12.92
N THR A 55 -45.80 -2.41 -12.20
CA THR A 55 -44.89 -3.54 -12.26
C THR A 55 -44.96 -4.26 -13.60
N ASP A 56 -46.12 -4.37 -14.20
CA ASP A 56 -46.30 -5.00 -15.51
C ASP A 56 -45.74 -4.10 -16.64
N TYR A 57 -45.97 -2.79 -16.60
CA TYR A 57 -45.35 -1.86 -17.53
C TYR A 57 -43.80 -1.86 -17.38
N LEU A 58 -43.29 -1.93 -16.16
CA LEU A 58 -41.86 -2.03 -15.94
C LEU A 58 -41.26 -3.31 -16.53
N LYS A 59 -41.94 -4.47 -16.40
CA LYS A 59 -41.51 -5.73 -17.03
C LYS A 59 -41.51 -5.62 -18.57
N GLN A 60 -42.43 -4.86 -19.13
CA GLN A 60 -42.50 -4.58 -20.56
C GLN A 60 -41.53 -3.47 -21.02
N GLN A 61 -40.73 -2.91 -20.09
CA GLN A 61 -39.84 -1.76 -20.34
C GLN A 61 -40.55 -0.49 -20.84
N ASN A 62 -41.86 -0.39 -20.58
CA ASN A 62 -42.65 0.77 -20.87
C ASN A 62 -42.66 1.71 -19.64
N CYS A 63 -41.55 2.49 -19.51
CA CYS A 63 -41.34 3.35 -18.35
C CYS A 63 -42.29 4.55 -18.32
N GLU A 64 -42.71 5.02 -19.47
CA GLU A 64 -43.67 6.14 -19.64
C GLU A 64 -45.05 5.79 -19.07
N ALA A 65 -45.53 4.58 -19.32
CA ALA A 65 -46.79 4.12 -18.75
C ALA A 65 -46.65 3.71 -17.27
N ALA A 66 -45.46 3.22 -16.86
CA ALA A 66 -45.23 2.79 -15.49
C ALA A 66 -45.18 3.95 -14.49
N VAL A 67 -44.66 5.12 -14.89
CA VAL A 67 -44.36 6.23 -13.98
C VAL A 67 -45.61 6.82 -13.35
N GLU A 68 -46.70 6.96 -14.08
CA GLU A 68 -47.97 7.52 -13.57
C GLU A 68 -48.51 6.71 -12.40
N HIS A 69 -48.56 5.40 -12.54
CA HIS A 69 -49.06 4.50 -11.50
C HIS A 69 -48.10 4.40 -10.30
N LEU A 70 -46.79 4.46 -10.56
CA LEU A 70 -45.78 4.52 -9.51
C LEU A 70 -45.88 5.80 -8.70
N ASP A 71 -45.98 6.98 -9.37
CA ASP A 71 -46.06 8.27 -8.68
C ASP A 71 -47.29 8.35 -7.81
N TRP A 72 -48.45 7.83 -8.30
CA TRP A 72 -49.65 7.72 -7.47
C TRP A 72 -49.37 6.92 -6.17
N LEU A 73 -48.63 5.79 -6.24
CA LEU A 73 -48.28 4.99 -5.05
C LEU A 73 -47.36 5.75 -4.10
N ILE A 74 -46.36 6.47 -4.62
CA ILE A 74 -45.45 7.27 -3.83
C ILE A 74 -46.16 8.39 -3.09
N ASP A 75 -47.12 9.04 -3.78
CA ASP A 75 -47.85 10.19 -3.23
C ASP A 75 -48.94 9.77 -2.23
N ASN A 76 -49.61 8.64 -2.43
CA ASN A 76 -50.80 8.25 -1.66
C ASN A 76 -50.51 7.14 -0.61
N VAL A 77 -49.54 6.25 -0.87
CA VAL A 77 -49.20 5.11 0.00
C VAL A 77 -47.69 4.90 0.10
N PRO A 78 -46.93 5.92 0.54
CA PRO A 78 -45.45 5.90 0.51
C PRO A 78 -44.84 4.79 1.36
N SER A 79 -45.55 4.30 2.38
CA SER A 79 -45.09 3.19 3.23
C SER A 79 -45.57 1.81 2.75
N LEU A 80 -46.13 1.70 1.57
CA LEU A 80 -46.71 0.45 1.03
C LEU A 80 -45.70 -0.71 1.04
N HIS A 81 -44.56 -0.54 0.40
CA HIS A 81 -43.45 -1.51 0.35
C HIS A 81 -42.21 -0.87 -0.24
N VAL A 82 -41.02 -1.29 0.23
CA VAL A 82 -39.72 -0.73 -0.22
C VAL A 82 -39.50 -0.85 -1.74
N SER A 83 -40.14 -1.81 -2.39
CA SER A 83 -40.03 -2.02 -3.85
C SER A 83 -40.50 -0.86 -4.70
N ILE A 84 -41.50 -0.04 -4.23
CA ILE A 84 -41.97 1.12 -4.99
C ILE A 84 -40.83 2.12 -5.22
N TYR A 85 -39.98 2.35 -4.22
CA TYR A 85 -38.79 3.20 -4.36
C TYR A 85 -37.71 2.54 -5.22
N GLN A 86 -37.44 1.26 -5.01
CA GLN A 86 -36.42 0.53 -5.77
C GLN A 86 -36.74 0.43 -7.27
N ASN A 87 -38.00 0.15 -7.59
CA ASN A 87 -38.47 0.11 -8.97
C ASN A 87 -38.65 1.51 -9.55
N GLY A 88 -39.06 2.47 -8.72
CA GLY A 88 -39.14 3.87 -9.11
C GLY A 88 -37.83 4.41 -9.62
N ILE A 89 -36.71 4.16 -8.92
CA ILE A 89 -35.38 4.53 -9.37
C ILE A 89 -35.05 3.91 -10.74
N LYS A 90 -35.47 2.65 -11.01
CA LYS A 90 -35.27 2.01 -12.33
C LYS A 90 -36.13 2.67 -13.41
N ILE A 91 -37.40 2.97 -13.11
CA ILE A 91 -38.33 3.61 -14.04
C ILE A 91 -37.81 5.01 -14.42
N TYR A 92 -37.49 5.83 -13.42
CA TYR A 92 -36.92 7.15 -13.67
C TYR A 92 -35.59 7.09 -14.41
N ARG A 93 -34.72 6.11 -14.12
CA ARG A 93 -33.48 5.88 -14.88
C ARG A 93 -33.77 5.62 -16.35
N CYS A 94 -34.74 4.79 -16.66
CA CYS A 94 -35.14 4.50 -18.02
C CYS A 94 -35.69 5.77 -18.73
N LEU A 95 -36.45 6.62 -18.05
CA LEU A 95 -36.93 7.89 -18.61
C LEU A 95 -35.77 8.87 -18.83
N ILE A 96 -34.85 9.00 -17.88
CA ILE A 96 -33.64 9.84 -17.98
C ILE A 96 -32.78 9.44 -19.18
N ASP A 97 -32.62 8.14 -19.40
CA ASP A 97 -31.77 7.61 -20.48
C ASP A 97 -32.35 7.89 -21.87
N LYS A 98 -33.68 8.10 -21.97
CA LYS A 98 -34.38 8.44 -23.22
C LYS A 98 -34.59 9.93 -23.42
N GLU A 99 -34.51 10.74 -22.36
CA GLU A 99 -34.76 12.17 -22.41
C GLU A 99 -33.60 12.93 -23.04
N GLU A 100 -33.89 13.75 -24.04
CA GLU A 100 -32.92 14.59 -24.76
C GLU A 100 -32.91 16.04 -24.27
N ASP A 101 -34.04 16.57 -23.79
CA ASP A 101 -34.12 17.92 -23.25
C ASP A 101 -33.40 18.02 -21.91
N PRO A 102 -32.36 18.87 -21.78
CA PRO A 102 -31.54 18.94 -20.58
C PRO A 102 -32.33 19.39 -19.34
N ILE A 103 -33.33 20.25 -19.49
CA ILE A 103 -34.13 20.77 -18.38
C ILE A 103 -35.03 19.65 -17.86
N ARG A 104 -35.76 19.00 -18.76
CA ARG A 104 -36.60 17.87 -18.42
C ARG A 104 -35.83 16.71 -17.84
N LYS A 105 -34.67 16.43 -18.41
CA LYS A 105 -33.75 15.41 -17.91
C LYS A 105 -33.33 15.69 -16.48
N ASN A 106 -32.97 16.93 -16.15
CA ASN A 106 -32.63 17.32 -14.79
C ASN A 106 -33.81 17.16 -13.82
N GLU A 107 -35.05 17.52 -14.23
CA GLU A 107 -36.25 17.29 -13.41
C GLU A 107 -36.42 15.81 -13.07
N LEU A 108 -36.25 14.91 -14.06
CA LEU A 108 -36.34 13.46 -13.85
C LEU A 108 -35.24 12.95 -12.91
N ILE A 109 -34.01 13.48 -13.02
CA ILE A 109 -32.92 13.15 -12.10
C ILE A 109 -33.25 13.58 -10.67
N GLN A 110 -33.78 14.82 -10.47
CA GLN A 110 -34.17 15.32 -9.16
C GLN A 110 -35.29 14.47 -8.56
N LYS A 111 -36.30 14.11 -9.35
CA LYS A 111 -37.38 13.22 -8.91
C LYS A 111 -36.86 11.86 -8.52
N SER A 112 -35.90 11.29 -9.29
CA SER A 112 -35.26 10.02 -8.92
C SER A 112 -34.46 10.12 -7.60
N LEU A 113 -33.76 11.25 -7.38
CA LEU A 113 -33.02 11.48 -6.14
C LEU A 113 -33.94 11.61 -4.93
N SER A 114 -35.12 12.21 -5.08
CA SER A 114 -36.13 12.29 -4.01
C SER A 114 -36.69 10.93 -3.61
N LEU A 115 -36.69 9.95 -4.53
CA LEU A 115 -37.10 8.58 -4.18
C LEU A 115 -36.15 7.90 -3.21
N PHE A 116 -34.86 8.23 -3.25
CA PHE A 116 -33.90 7.73 -2.22
C PHE A 116 -34.26 8.32 -0.85
N ASP A 117 -34.61 9.60 -0.78
CA ASP A 117 -34.97 10.26 0.48
C ASP A 117 -36.29 9.70 1.02
N GLY A 118 -37.33 9.57 0.19
CA GLY A 118 -38.58 8.94 0.57
C GLY A 118 -38.42 7.49 1.04
N ARG A 119 -37.45 6.75 0.44
CA ARG A 119 -37.12 5.43 0.92
C ARG A 119 -36.48 5.43 2.32
N ILE A 120 -35.62 6.42 2.63
CA ILE A 120 -35.02 6.57 3.96
C ILE A 120 -36.12 6.89 4.97
N GLU A 121 -36.96 7.83 4.64
CA GLU A 121 -38.05 8.29 5.50
C GLU A 121 -39.01 7.15 5.87
N ASN A 122 -39.41 6.34 4.91
CA ASN A 122 -40.45 5.31 5.10
C ASN A 122 -39.86 3.93 5.53
N PHE A 123 -38.58 3.63 5.21
CA PHE A 123 -38.01 2.30 5.40
C PHE A 123 -36.62 2.30 6.07
N GLY A 124 -36.08 3.47 6.38
CA GLY A 124 -34.78 3.59 7.04
C GLY A 124 -33.61 3.10 6.19
N ARG A 125 -32.60 2.51 6.83
CA ARG A 125 -31.33 2.05 6.22
C ARG A 125 -30.55 3.18 5.55
N GLU A 126 -30.53 4.33 6.18
CA GLU A 126 -29.99 5.57 5.65
C GLU A 126 -28.58 5.41 5.05
N ALA A 127 -27.63 4.86 5.77
CA ALA A 127 -26.27 4.67 5.29
C ALA A 127 -26.22 3.90 3.95
N TYR A 128 -26.95 2.78 3.88
CA TYR A 128 -27.02 1.97 2.66
C TYR A 128 -27.65 2.74 1.49
N VAL A 129 -28.73 3.47 1.76
CA VAL A 129 -29.47 4.20 0.72
C VAL A 129 -28.67 5.40 0.22
N LYS A 130 -28.04 6.18 1.11
CA LYS A 130 -27.18 7.32 0.72
C LYS A 130 -25.96 6.88 -0.09
N ASN A 131 -25.37 5.72 0.24
CA ASN A 131 -24.28 5.14 -0.57
C ASN A 131 -24.73 4.85 -2.02
N ARG A 132 -25.96 4.43 -2.24
CA ARG A 132 -26.53 4.22 -3.58
C ARG A 132 -26.97 5.53 -4.24
N LYS A 133 -27.54 6.46 -3.47
CA LYS A 133 -27.96 7.79 -3.94
C LYS A 133 -26.79 8.55 -4.54
N VAL A 134 -25.64 8.57 -3.86
CA VAL A 134 -24.46 9.28 -4.35
C VAL A 134 -23.88 8.63 -5.61
N THR A 135 -23.90 7.29 -5.72
CA THR A 135 -23.51 6.60 -6.95
C THR A 135 -24.40 7.00 -8.13
N PHE A 136 -25.71 7.09 -7.89
CA PHE A 136 -26.68 7.52 -8.91
C PHE A 136 -26.44 8.98 -9.30
N ALA A 137 -26.34 9.90 -8.35
CA ALA A 137 -26.09 11.31 -8.60
C ALA A 137 -24.78 11.54 -9.37
N TYR A 138 -23.72 10.85 -8.99
CA TYR A 138 -22.42 10.94 -9.68
C TYR A 138 -22.51 10.55 -11.16
N THR A 139 -23.32 9.55 -11.48
CA THR A 139 -23.48 9.09 -12.87
C THR A 139 -23.93 10.23 -13.78
N PHE A 140 -24.79 11.09 -13.31
CA PHE A 140 -25.39 12.17 -14.10
C PHE A 140 -24.69 13.51 -13.93
N TYR A 141 -24.20 13.81 -12.74
CA TYR A 141 -23.71 15.15 -12.38
C TYR A 141 -22.18 15.29 -12.40
N ARG A 142 -21.43 14.20 -12.61
CA ARG A 142 -19.95 14.24 -12.59
C ARG A 142 -19.29 15.17 -13.61
N SER A 143 -20.01 15.61 -14.64
CA SER A 143 -19.53 16.53 -15.67
C SER A 143 -20.14 17.92 -15.59
N ASP A 144 -21.08 18.13 -14.67
CA ASP A 144 -21.74 19.41 -14.46
C ASP A 144 -21.09 20.18 -13.31
N LYS A 145 -20.40 21.27 -13.67
CA LYS A 145 -19.65 22.11 -12.69
C LYS A 145 -20.56 22.73 -11.63
N THR A 146 -21.83 22.99 -11.95
CA THR A 146 -22.80 23.59 -11.02
C THR A 146 -23.21 22.61 -9.91
N GLN A 147 -22.97 21.32 -10.11
CA GLN A 147 -23.36 20.25 -9.19
C GLN A 147 -22.19 19.74 -8.33
N TYR A 148 -20.96 20.24 -8.53
CA TYR A 148 -19.79 19.67 -7.84
C TYR A 148 -19.85 19.86 -6.32
N GLU A 149 -20.33 20.99 -5.82
CA GLU A 149 -20.50 21.24 -4.39
C GLU A 149 -21.56 20.31 -3.78
N ILE A 150 -22.68 20.14 -4.47
CA ILE A 150 -23.76 19.24 -4.05
C ILE A 150 -23.26 17.80 -4.00
N LEU A 151 -22.57 17.33 -5.05
CA LEU A 151 -21.97 16.00 -5.08
C LEU A 151 -20.92 15.81 -3.98
N TYR A 152 -20.06 16.81 -3.74
CA TYR A 152 -19.07 16.78 -2.70
C TYR A 152 -19.71 16.54 -1.31
N ASN A 153 -20.76 17.32 -0.99
CA ASN A 153 -21.48 17.17 0.27
C ASN A 153 -22.20 15.82 0.36
N MET A 154 -22.79 15.34 -0.73
CA MET A 154 -23.41 14.00 -0.77
C MET A 154 -22.40 12.87 -0.55
N PHE A 155 -21.19 12.98 -1.12
CA PHE A 155 -20.12 11.98 -0.90
C PHE A 155 -19.60 12.02 0.52
N LYS A 156 -19.39 13.21 1.08
CA LYS A 156 -18.94 13.39 2.47
C LYS A 156 -19.92 12.73 3.45
N ASP A 157 -21.20 13.05 3.33
CA ASP A 157 -22.26 12.48 4.14
C ASP A 157 -22.38 10.94 3.97
N ALA A 158 -22.36 10.45 2.73
CA ALA A 158 -22.40 9.01 2.48
C ALA A 158 -21.17 8.29 3.03
N TYR A 159 -19.98 8.91 2.97
CA TYR A 159 -18.74 8.36 3.52
C TYR A 159 -18.78 8.32 5.06
N GLU A 160 -19.19 9.41 5.71
CA GLU A 160 -19.30 9.50 7.17
C GLU A 160 -20.24 8.43 7.75
N LEU A 161 -21.37 8.20 7.08
CA LEU A 161 -22.35 7.19 7.52
C LEU A 161 -21.93 5.74 7.27
N ASN A 162 -21.14 5.48 6.23
CA ASN A 162 -20.78 4.12 5.82
C ASN A 162 -19.39 3.68 6.30
N GLY A 163 -18.44 4.62 6.47
CA GLY A 163 -17.05 4.31 6.77
C GLY A 163 -16.50 3.22 5.84
N ASN A 164 -15.93 2.16 6.41
CA ASN A 164 -15.38 1.05 5.64
C ASN A 164 -16.40 0.24 4.82
N LYS A 165 -17.72 0.47 5.01
CA LYS A 165 -18.78 -0.18 4.23
C LYS A 165 -19.18 0.61 2.97
N ILE A 166 -18.59 1.78 2.72
CA ILE A 166 -18.82 2.55 1.50
C ILE A 166 -18.58 1.69 0.25
N GLY A 167 -19.33 1.90 -0.83
CA GLY A 167 -19.15 1.16 -2.09
C GLY A 167 -17.76 1.41 -2.70
N ASN A 168 -17.11 0.34 -3.18
CA ASN A 168 -15.72 0.41 -3.67
C ASN A 168 -15.54 1.45 -4.78
N SER A 169 -16.48 1.58 -5.71
CA SER A 169 -16.45 2.59 -6.78
C SER A 169 -16.62 4.02 -6.27
N ASN A 170 -17.29 4.18 -5.12
CA ASN A 170 -17.52 5.50 -4.53
C ASN A 170 -16.26 6.11 -3.93
N LEU A 171 -15.24 5.30 -3.59
CA LEU A 171 -13.95 5.80 -3.11
C LEU A 171 -13.23 6.62 -4.17
N VAL A 172 -13.14 6.11 -5.41
CA VAL A 172 -12.54 6.84 -6.53
C VAL A 172 -13.42 8.01 -6.96
N ALA A 173 -14.75 7.83 -7.01
CA ALA A 173 -15.69 8.88 -7.38
C ALA A 173 -15.66 10.05 -6.39
N PHE A 174 -15.52 9.77 -5.08
CA PHE A 174 -15.38 10.81 -4.08
C PHE A 174 -14.09 11.64 -4.30
N MET A 175 -12.95 11.00 -4.50
CA MET A 175 -11.72 11.74 -4.78
C MET A 175 -11.78 12.53 -6.09
N ASP A 176 -12.47 12.03 -7.13
CA ASP A 176 -12.68 12.77 -8.38
C ASP A 176 -13.53 14.03 -8.15
N ILE A 177 -14.56 13.96 -7.34
CA ILE A 177 -15.39 15.13 -7.00
C ILE A 177 -14.64 16.12 -6.10
N VAL A 178 -13.87 15.63 -5.13
CA VAL A 178 -12.95 16.48 -4.32
C VAL A 178 -12.05 17.29 -5.25
N ARG A 179 -11.41 16.64 -6.21
CA ARG A 179 -10.56 17.30 -7.21
C ARG A 179 -11.33 18.34 -8.02
N LYS A 180 -12.48 17.96 -8.58
CA LYS A 180 -13.29 18.85 -9.42
C LYS A 180 -13.80 20.06 -8.64
N HIS A 181 -14.30 19.84 -7.42
CA HIS A 181 -14.78 20.89 -6.56
C HIS A 181 -13.64 21.84 -6.13
N LYS A 182 -12.50 21.29 -5.68
CA LYS A 182 -11.29 22.07 -5.35
C LYS A 182 -10.83 22.98 -6.49
N LEU A 183 -10.75 22.44 -7.71
CA LEU A 183 -10.25 23.17 -8.87
C LEU A 183 -11.24 24.24 -9.39
N THR A 184 -12.54 24.10 -9.11
CA THR A 184 -13.57 25.04 -9.57
C THR A 184 -13.90 26.11 -8.56
N SER A 185 -14.13 25.76 -7.30
CA SER A 185 -14.59 26.69 -6.25
C SER A 185 -13.47 27.23 -5.38
N LYS A 186 -12.34 26.52 -5.27
CA LYS A 186 -11.23 26.79 -4.32
C LYS A 186 -11.68 26.85 -2.85
N SER A 187 -12.86 26.33 -2.51
CA SER A 187 -13.44 26.37 -1.18
C SER A 187 -12.85 25.33 -0.21
N ILE A 188 -12.24 24.27 -0.76
CA ILE A 188 -11.62 23.19 0.03
C ILE A 188 -10.13 23.50 0.21
N SER A 189 -9.62 23.40 1.44
CA SER A 189 -8.17 23.54 1.74
C SER A 189 -7.38 22.32 1.26
N ASP A 190 -6.05 22.45 1.14
CA ASP A 190 -5.19 21.33 0.82
C ASP A 190 -5.20 20.27 1.95
N ASP A 191 -5.30 20.73 3.21
CA ASP A 191 -5.44 19.84 4.37
C ASP A 191 -6.73 19.03 4.33
N GLU A 192 -7.85 19.61 3.89
CA GLU A 192 -9.10 18.89 3.74
C GLU A 192 -9.02 17.85 2.62
N VAL A 193 -8.39 18.19 1.50
CA VAL A 193 -8.11 17.23 0.41
C VAL A 193 -7.30 16.05 0.92
N LEU A 194 -6.25 16.32 1.70
CA LEU A 194 -5.40 15.29 2.29
C LEU A 194 -6.14 14.41 3.30
N ASN A 195 -6.95 15.00 4.17
CA ASN A 195 -7.73 14.23 5.14
C ASN A 195 -8.71 13.28 4.45
N ILE A 196 -9.36 13.74 3.38
CA ILE A 196 -10.25 12.88 2.58
C ILE A 196 -9.46 11.78 1.88
N TYR A 197 -8.32 12.11 1.27
CA TYR A 197 -7.43 11.13 0.66
C TYR A 197 -7.00 10.06 1.65
N ASP A 198 -6.60 10.44 2.87
CA ASP A 198 -6.21 9.51 3.93
C ASP A 198 -7.32 8.55 4.31
N ASN A 199 -8.49 9.11 4.54
CA ASN A 199 -9.65 8.32 4.92
C ASN A 199 -10.02 7.31 3.81
N ILE A 200 -9.96 7.72 2.55
CA ILE A 200 -10.17 6.84 1.39
C ILE A 200 -9.10 5.75 1.34
N SER A 201 -7.82 6.10 1.50
CA SER A 201 -6.70 5.17 1.45
C SER A 201 -6.74 4.16 2.60
N LYS A 202 -7.07 4.60 3.83
CA LYS A 202 -7.31 3.72 4.98
C LYS A 202 -8.47 2.74 4.72
N THR A 203 -9.54 3.23 4.12
CA THR A 203 -10.69 2.37 3.75
C THR A 203 -10.30 1.35 2.67
N ILE A 204 -9.53 1.74 1.66
CA ILE A 204 -9.04 0.81 0.63
C ILE A 204 -8.15 -0.26 1.28
N SER A 205 -7.20 0.13 2.14
CA SER A 205 -6.33 -0.80 2.86
C SER A 205 -7.12 -1.78 3.73
N PHE A 206 -8.09 -1.29 4.50
CA PHE A 206 -9.01 -2.14 5.28
C PHE A 206 -9.74 -3.15 4.38
N LYS A 207 -10.24 -2.71 3.23
CA LYS A 207 -10.96 -3.59 2.29
C LYS A 207 -10.05 -4.60 1.63
N ILE A 208 -8.79 -4.28 1.31
CA ILE A 208 -7.81 -5.23 0.78
C ILE A 208 -7.63 -6.41 1.75
N ILE A 209 -7.49 -6.12 3.04
CA ILE A 209 -7.33 -7.15 4.07
C ILE A 209 -8.60 -7.99 4.23
N ASN A 210 -9.78 -7.36 4.23
CA ASN A 210 -11.06 -8.02 4.55
C ASN A 210 -11.81 -8.56 3.31
N GLU A 211 -11.43 -8.15 2.11
CA GLU A 211 -12.05 -8.55 0.84
C GLU A 211 -10.99 -9.08 -0.16
N PRO A 212 -10.25 -10.14 0.13
CA PRO A 212 -9.10 -10.57 -0.69
C PRO A 212 -9.47 -10.88 -2.15
N LYS A 213 -10.72 -11.26 -2.42
CA LYS A 213 -11.22 -11.45 -3.80
C LYS A 213 -11.26 -10.16 -4.62
N ASN A 214 -11.27 -9.01 -3.97
CA ASN A 214 -11.30 -7.69 -4.58
C ASN A 214 -9.93 -6.99 -4.62
N GLU A 215 -8.89 -7.60 -4.08
CA GLU A 215 -7.56 -6.98 -3.88
C GLU A 215 -7.02 -6.31 -5.14
N VAL A 216 -6.93 -7.02 -6.26
CA VAL A 216 -6.39 -6.47 -7.52
C VAL A 216 -7.14 -5.21 -7.96
N ARG A 217 -8.48 -5.22 -7.83
CA ARG A 217 -9.31 -4.07 -8.17
C ARG A 217 -9.15 -2.92 -7.18
N LEU A 218 -9.02 -3.22 -5.89
CA LEU A 218 -8.82 -2.23 -4.84
C LEU A 218 -7.46 -1.55 -4.95
N ARG A 219 -6.39 -2.29 -5.27
CA ARG A 219 -5.07 -1.70 -5.58
C ARG A 219 -5.15 -0.74 -6.76
N LYS A 220 -5.86 -1.11 -7.84
CA LYS A 220 -6.09 -0.20 -8.96
C LYS A 220 -6.89 1.05 -8.57
N TYR A 221 -7.82 0.93 -7.62
CA TYR A 221 -8.53 2.10 -7.09
C TYR A 221 -7.58 2.99 -6.29
N GLN A 222 -6.67 2.45 -5.49
CA GLN A 222 -5.63 3.23 -4.82
C GLN A 222 -4.78 4.00 -5.82
N ASP A 223 -4.28 3.35 -6.88
CA ASP A 223 -3.50 4.02 -7.93
C ASP A 223 -4.26 5.19 -8.58
N ASN A 224 -5.57 5.05 -8.77
CA ASN A 224 -6.40 6.12 -9.31
C ASN A 224 -6.58 7.27 -8.31
N VAL A 225 -6.79 6.95 -7.04
CA VAL A 225 -6.90 7.94 -5.94
C VAL A 225 -5.60 8.74 -5.81
N ASP A 226 -4.44 8.08 -5.89
CA ASP A 226 -3.12 8.72 -5.85
C ASP A 226 -2.92 9.69 -7.02
N LYS A 227 -3.30 9.28 -8.24
CA LYS A 227 -3.27 10.15 -9.42
C LYS A 227 -4.20 11.35 -9.28
N LEU A 228 -5.38 11.16 -8.70
CA LEU A 228 -6.31 12.25 -8.46
C LEU A 228 -5.77 13.23 -7.42
N LEU A 229 -5.12 12.75 -6.37
CA LEU A 229 -4.47 13.61 -5.37
C LEU A 229 -3.44 14.54 -6.04
N THR A 230 -2.50 13.97 -6.80
CA THR A 230 -1.44 14.73 -7.47
C THR A 230 -1.95 15.67 -8.57
N ALA A 231 -3.15 15.39 -9.12
CA ALA A 231 -3.85 16.29 -10.02
C ALA A 231 -4.68 17.37 -9.29
N THR A 232 -4.80 17.31 -7.97
CA THR A 232 -5.62 18.22 -7.14
C THR A 232 -4.75 19.23 -6.40
N ILE A 233 -3.68 18.76 -5.79
CA ILE A 233 -2.71 19.57 -5.03
C ILE A 233 -1.30 19.28 -5.54
N THR A 234 -0.42 20.27 -5.40
CA THR A 234 0.99 20.07 -5.71
C THR A 234 1.65 19.28 -4.59
N VAL A 235 2.05 18.04 -4.88
CA VAL A 235 2.83 17.20 -3.97
C VAL A 235 4.28 17.25 -4.43
N ASP A 236 5.06 18.12 -3.82
CA ASP A 236 6.49 18.27 -4.04
C ASP A 236 7.28 18.11 -2.72
N CYS A 237 8.60 18.28 -2.77
CA CYS A 237 9.44 18.20 -1.58
C CYS A 237 9.06 19.21 -0.52
N ASN A 238 8.76 20.43 -0.93
CA ASN A 238 8.37 21.50 -0.03
C ASN A 238 7.08 21.17 0.74
N PHE A 239 6.11 20.56 0.05
CA PHE A 239 4.89 20.08 0.67
C PHE A 239 5.17 18.96 1.70
N VAL A 240 5.97 17.95 1.33
CA VAL A 240 6.31 16.83 2.22
C VAL A 240 7.06 17.34 3.45
N GLU A 241 8.06 18.20 3.26
CA GLU A 241 8.92 18.70 4.33
C GLU A 241 8.22 19.71 5.25
N ASN A 242 7.44 20.63 4.70
CA ASN A 242 6.88 21.73 5.50
C ASN A 242 5.43 21.49 5.97
N THR A 243 4.70 20.56 5.37
CA THR A 243 3.33 20.25 5.79
C THR A 243 3.25 18.97 6.61
N LEU A 244 3.93 17.91 6.18
CA LEU A 244 3.85 16.59 6.82
C LEU A 244 4.98 16.34 7.81
N GLY A 245 6.19 16.85 7.52
CA GLY A 245 7.36 16.70 8.38
C GLY A 245 7.11 17.17 9.81
N PRO A 246 6.63 18.40 10.05
CA PRO A 246 6.34 18.89 11.39
C PRO A 246 5.37 18.03 12.18
N LYS A 247 4.34 17.47 11.50
CA LYS A 247 3.38 16.56 12.14
C LYS A 247 4.04 15.26 12.61
N LEU A 248 4.97 14.70 11.80
CA LEU A 248 5.70 13.50 12.20
C LEU A 248 6.62 13.80 13.40
N VAL A 249 7.36 14.90 13.36
CA VAL A 249 8.24 15.33 14.45
C VAL A 249 7.44 15.57 15.74
N GLU A 250 6.29 16.22 15.67
CA GLU A 250 5.41 16.44 16.81
C GLU A 250 4.99 15.13 17.47
N LEU A 251 4.49 14.18 16.66
CA LEU A 251 4.02 12.88 17.16
C LEU A 251 5.15 12.00 17.70
N THR A 252 6.35 12.06 17.10
CA THR A 252 7.51 11.28 17.58
C THR A 252 8.22 11.90 18.76
N SER A 253 8.03 13.22 19.00
CA SER A 253 8.62 13.95 20.12
C SER A 253 7.71 14.01 21.34
N ALA A 254 6.44 13.64 21.22
CA ALA A 254 5.52 13.57 22.35
C ALA A 254 6.02 12.50 23.34
N PRO A 255 6.05 12.78 24.66
CA PRO A 255 6.38 11.77 25.64
C PRO A 255 5.37 10.61 25.50
N THR A 256 5.84 9.44 25.09
CA THR A 256 5.01 8.24 25.17
C THR A 256 4.84 7.92 26.65
N ASP A 257 3.62 7.91 27.15
CA ASP A 257 3.28 7.53 28.55
C ASP A 257 3.67 6.09 28.90
N GLU A 258 4.30 5.36 28.00
CA GLU A 258 4.90 4.04 28.16
C GLU A 258 6.41 4.07 27.91
N ILE A 259 7.15 4.88 28.69
CA ILE A 259 8.56 4.58 28.89
C ILE A 259 8.59 3.47 29.95
N VAL A 260 8.65 2.24 29.49
CA VAL A 260 9.12 1.12 30.33
C VAL A 260 10.49 1.52 30.86
N GLN A 261 10.61 1.71 32.15
CA GLN A 261 11.87 1.98 32.85
C GLN A 261 12.91 0.97 32.39
N THR A 262 13.91 1.44 31.68
CA THR A 262 15.08 0.65 31.32
C THR A 262 15.89 0.40 32.58
N ASP A 263 16.01 -0.88 32.92
CA ASP A 263 17.00 -1.35 33.87
C ASP A 263 18.41 -1.15 33.23
N TYR A 264 19.20 -0.29 33.83
CA TYR A 264 20.51 0.14 33.32
C TYR A 264 21.58 -0.96 33.28
N GLU A 265 21.24 -2.21 33.61
CA GLU A 265 22.21 -3.31 33.69
C GLU A 265 22.20 -4.29 32.51
N THR A 266 21.28 -4.18 31.56
CA THR A 266 21.29 -5.02 30.36
C THR A 266 21.20 -4.13 29.09
N LEU A 267 22.32 -4.03 28.35
CA LEU A 267 22.42 -3.41 27.03
C LEU A 267 21.68 -4.23 25.96
N THR A 268 20.37 -4.38 26.10
CA THR A 268 19.50 -4.87 25.02
C THR A 268 18.93 -3.66 24.27
N PRO A 269 18.86 -3.70 22.93
CA PRO A 269 18.21 -2.63 22.16
C PRO A 269 16.77 -2.48 22.66
N VAL A 270 16.38 -1.26 23.03
CA VAL A 270 14.99 -0.93 23.34
C VAL A 270 14.18 -1.19 22.07
N ASP A 271 13.24 -2.13 22.13
CA ASP A 271 12.27 -2.31 21.05
C ASP A 271 11.33 -1.08 21.03
N ILE A 272 11.68 -0.09 20.21
CA ILE A 272 10.84 1.09 20.00
C ILE A 272 9.60 0.64 19.26
N THR A 273 8.43 0.77 19.91
CA THR A 273 7.14 0.52 19.29
C THR A 273 6.48 1.86 18.98
N TYR A 274 6.13 2.10 17.73
CA TYR A 274 5.40 3.29 17.33
C TYR A 274 3.90 3.03 17.33
N SER A 275 3.11 4.04 17.69
CA SER A 275 1.65 3.97 17.58
C SER A 275 1.21 3.81 16.11
N ASP A 276 0.03 3.23 15.91
CA ASP A 276 -0.55 3.09 14.57
C ASP A 276 -0.68 4.43 13.84
N GLU A 277 -0.92 5.52 14.58
CA GLU A 277 -1.00 6.87 14.02
C GLU A 277 0.34 7.32 13.43
N ILE A 278 1.44 7.14 14.16
CA ILE A 278 2.80 7.47 13.71
C ILE A 278 3.16 6.62 12.49
N VAL A 279 2.91 5.31 12.56
CA VAL A 279 3.20 4.38 11.45
C VAL A 279 2.41 4.73 10.20
N ASN A 280 1.12 5.07 10.33
CA ASN A 280 0.28 5.46 9.20
C ASN A 280 0.74 6.79 8.59
N LEU A 281 1.13 7.77 9.43
CA LEU A 281 1.68 9.03 8.94
C LEU A 281 3.03 8.81 8.24
N ALA A 282 3.90 7.96 8.77
CA ALA A 282 5.17 7.61 8.14
C ALA A 282 4.96 6.94 6.76
N LYS A 283 4.04 5.96 6.67
CA LYS A 283 3.65 5.34 5.38
C LYS A 283 3.18 6.38 4.36
N LYS A 284 2.36 7.34 4.79
CA LYS A 284 1.88 8.44 3.94
C LYS A 284 3.02 9.34 3.47
N ILE A 285 3.87 9.78 4.38
CA ILE A 285 5.04 10.63 4.05
C ILE A 285 5.92 9.92 3.04
N PHE A 286 6.23 8.65 3.27
CA PHE A 286 7.07 7.87 2.36
C PHE A 286 6.45 7.74 0.96
N GLN A 287 5.16 7.40 0.88
CA GLN A 287 4.43 7.29 -0.39
C GLN A 287 4.39 8.62 -1.15
N LEU A 288 4.09 9.72 -0.45
CA LEU A 288 4.05 11.05 -1.06
C LEU A 288 5.44 11.55 -1.44
N SER A 289 6.49 11.14 -0.71
CA SER A 289 7.88 11.43 -1.08
C SER A 289 8.28 10.74 -2.39
N ILE A 290 7.83 9.51 -2.64
CA ILE A 290 8.03 8.82 -3.93
C ILE A 290 7.27 9.58 -5.03
N THR A 291 6.01 9.92 -4.81
CA THR A 291 5.15 10.62 -5.76
C THR A 291 5.69 12.00 -6.12
N GLY A 292 6.14 12.77 -5.12
CA GLY A 292 6.73 14.09 -5.25
C GLY A 292 8.19 14.09 -5.69
N LYS A 293 8.77 12.92 -5.95
CA LYS A 293 10.22 12.73 -6.27
C LYS A 293 11.13 13.30 -5.19
N CYS A 294 10.72 13.16 -3.94
CA CYS A 294 11.32 13.72 -2.74
C CYS A 294 12.03 12.67 -1.87
N THR A 295 12.47 11.58 -2.47
CA THR A 295 13.09 10.47 -1.75
C THR A 295 14.46 10.80 -1.16
N SER A 296 15.02 11.96 -1.50
CA SER A 296 16.27 12.48 -0.93
C SER A 296 16.08 13.28 0.37
N SER A 297 14.85 13.58 0.76
CA SER A 297 14.59 14.34 2.01
C SER A 297 14.86 13.50 3.26
N GLU A 298 15.26 14.17 4.34
CA GLU A 298 15.50 13.51 5.63
C GLU A 298 14.20 12.98 6.24
N ILE A 299 13.07 13.68 5.99
CA ILE A 299 11.77 13.23 6.50
C ILE A 299 11.30 11.91 5.82
N ALA A 300 11.65 11.72 4.53
CA ALA A 300 11.39 10.46 3.84
C ALA A 300 12.24 9.31 4.42
N LEU A 301 13.49 9.60 4.79
CA LEU A 301 14.38 8.64 5.45
C LEU A 301 13.85 8.27 6.84
N GLU A 302 13.45 9.25 7.64
CA GLU A 302 12.89 9.03 8.97
C GLU A 302 11.58 8.23 8.91
N ALA A 303 10.69 8.59 7.99
CA ALA A 303 9.47 7.84 7.75
C ALA A 303 9.75 6.37 7.38
N ALA A 304 10.75 6.12 6.52
CA ALA A 304 11.17 4.76 6.16
C ALA A 304 11.72 3.99 7.38
N LYS A 305 12.49 4.63 8.25
CA LYS A 305 13.00 4.01 9.49
C LYS A 305 11.86 3.60 10.43
N ILE A 306 10.87 4.46 10.64
CA ILE A 306 9.68 4.15 11.43
C ILE A 306 8.93 2.96 10.83
N MET A 307 8.73 2.95 9.52
CA MET A 307 8.08 1.83 8.82
C MET A 307 8.83 0.52 9.03
N PHE A 308 10.16 0.52 8.86
CA PHE A 308 11.00 -0.66 9.02
C PHE A 308 11.06 -1.18 10.46
N THR A 309 11.01 -0.29 11.44
CA THR A 309 10.93 -0.68 12.86
C THR A 309 9.62 -1.42 13.15
N ASN A 310 8.50 -0.96 12.59
CA ASN A 310 7.20 -1.59 12.77
C ASN A 310 7.05 -2.91 11.99
N GLU A 311 7.56 -2.95 10.76
CA GLU A 311 7.46 -4.12 9.88
C GLU A 311 8.72 -4.24 9.04
N LYS A 312 9.44 -5.36 9.18
CA LYS A 312 10.65 -5.63 8.44
C LYS A 312 10.32 -5.92 6.97
N ASP A 313 10.66 -4.98 6.09
CA ASP A 313 10.43 -5.08 4.65
C ASP A 313 11.74 -4.91 3.88
N PHE A 314 11.96 -5.77 2.89
CA PHE A 314 13.17 -5.77 2.06
C PHE A 314 13.38 -4.45 1.31
N ALA A 315 12.34 -3.92 0.67
CA ALA A 315 12.45 -2.72 -0.16
C ALA A 315 12.71 -1.48 0.69
N ILE A 316 12.08 -1.40 1.86
CA ILE A 316 12.28 -0.32 2.83
C ILE A 316 13.69 -0.36 3.40
N ALA A 317 14.17 -1.53 3.85
CA ALA A 317 15.52 -1.69 4.35
C ALA A 317 16.58 -1.32 3.31
N LYS A 318 16.42 -1.79 2.06
CA LYS A 318 17.28 -1.44 0.94
C LYS A 318 17.29 0.06 0.66
N PHE A 319 16.12 0.71 0.70
CA PHE A 319 16.00 2.17 0.55
C PHE A 319 16.79 2.92 1.63
N ILE A 320 16.58 2.56 2.91
CA ILE A 320 17.27 3.19 4.04
C ILE A 320 18.79 2.99 3.90
N ALA A 321 19.24 1.76 3.61
CA ALA A 321 20.65 1.45 3.43
C ALA A 321 21.31 2.32 2.35
N GLY A 322 20.62 2.48 1.19
CA GLY A 322 21.10 3.34 0.11
C GLY A 322 21.15 4.83 0.49
N ARG A 323 20.18 5.32 1.25
CA ARG A 323 20.16 6.70 1.75
C ARG A 323 21.27 6.94 2.76
N GLU A 324 21.46 6.04 3.72
CA GLU A 324 22.53 6.13 4.73
C GLU A 324 23.92 6.04 4.07
N GLN A 325 24.08 5.23 3.03
CA GLN A 325 25.30 5.20 2.23
C GLN A 325 25.56 6.55 1.55
N ALA A 326 24.56 7.18 0.96
CA ALA A 326 24.67 8.48 0.33
C ALA A 326 25.05 9.57 1.36
N ASN A 327 24.53 9.47 2.58
CA ASN A 327 24.85 10.33 3.70
C ASN A 327 26.23 10.00 4.34
N LYS A 328 26.95 8.99 3.83
CA LYS A 328 28.24 8.48 4.37
C LYS A 328 28.13 7.84 5.76
N ASN A 329 26.96 7.49 6.20
CA ASN A 329 26.72 6.74 7.44
C ASN A 329 26.88 5.23 7.16
N TYR A 330 28.10 4.83 6.82
CA TYR A 330 28.39 3.50 6.28
C TYR A 330 28.06 2.35 7.22
N GLU A 331 28.27 2.53 8.51
CA GLU A 331 27.94 1.50 9.51
C GLU A 331 26.43 1.25 9.58
N THR A 332 25.64 2.32 9.68
CA THR A 332 24.17 2.26 9.65
C THR A 332 23.66 1.65 8.34
N SER A 333 24.26 2.06 7.21
CA SER A 333 23.94 1.48 5.91
C SER A 333 24.13 -0.05 5.88
N LEU A 334 25.26 -0.54 6.42
CA LEU A 334 25.54 -1.98 6.50
C LEU A 334 24.53 -2.72 7.38
N GLN A 335 24.11 -2.14 8.51
CA GLN A 335 23.06 -2.72 9.37
C GLN A 335 21.72 -2.86 8.63
N TYR A 336 21.30 -1.84 7.87
CA TYR A 336 20.06 -1.92 7.08
C TYR A 336 20.19 -2.87 5.88
N TYR A 337 21.37 -3.02 5.29
CA TYR A 337 21.58 -4.09 4.30
C TYR A 337 21.45 -5.47 4.93
N ASP A 338 21.93 -5.68 6.18
CA ASP A 338 21.72 -6.93 6.89
C ASP A 338 20.22 -7.16 7.17
N GLY A 339 19.50 -6.13 7.61
CA GLY A 339 18.05 -6.18 7.77
C GLY A 339 17.31 -6.51 6.47
N ALA A 340 17.77 -6.02 5.31
CA ALA A 340 17.20 -6.40 4.02
C ALA A 340 17.43 -7.88 3.69
N ILE A 341 18.62 -8.43 3.97
CA ILE A 341 18.91 -9.86 3.78
C ILE A 341 18.01 -10.73 4.65
N GLU A 342 17.77 -10.32 5.89
CA GLU A 342 16.89 -11.02 6.83
C GLU A 342 15.41 -10.96 6.43
N SER A 343 14.99 -9.86 5.79
CA SER A 343 13.60 -9.62 5.39
C SER A 343 13.19 -10.26 4.06
N SER A 344 14.06 -11.04 3.42
CA SER A 344 13.76 -11.69 2.14
C SER A 344 14.16 -13.16 2.16
N ASP A 345 13.39 -14.01 1.49
CA ASP A 345 13.77 -15.41 1.20
C ASP A 345 14.27 -15.59 -0.24
N ASP A 346 14.18 -14.53 -1.07
CA ASP A 346 14.57 -14.54 -2.47
C ASP A 346 16.10 -14.44 -2.63
N ASN A 347 16.70 -15.44 -3.27
CA ASN A 347 18.15 -15.49 -3.50
C ASN A 347 18.65 -14.40 -4.45
N GLU A 348 17.82 -13.95 -5.39
CA GLU A 348 18.20 -12.88 -6.31
C GLU A 348 18.25 -11.53 -5.58
N GLN A 349 17.26 -11.24 -4.74
CA GLN A 349 17.26 -10.09 -3.86
C GLN A 349 18.43 -10.10 -2.88
N LYS A 350 18.69 -11.24 -2.23
CA LYS A 350 19.87 -11.39 -1.33
C LYS A 350 21.18 -11.18 -2.08
N SER A 351 21.31 -11.73 -3.29
CA SER A 351 22.50 -11.55 -4.14
C SER A 351 22.74 -10.07 -4.44
N GLU A 352 21.69 -9.31 -4.77
CA GLU A 352 21.78 -7.87 -4.99
C GLU A 352 22.33 -7.14 -3.75
N ILE A 353 21.78 -7.43 -2.57
CA ILE A 353 22.21 -6.76 -1.33
C ILE A 353 23.66 -7.13 -0.97
N TYR A 354 24.07 -8.39 -1.15
CA TYR A 354 25.48 -8.76 -0.95
C TYR A 354 26.41 -8.03 -1.91
N LEU A 355 26.00 -7.77 -3.15
CA LEU A 355 26.77 -6.94 -4.08
C LEU A 355 26.86 -5.49 -3.59
N ASN A 356 25.75 -4.90 -3.13
CA ASN A 356 25.75 -3.55 -2.58
C ASN A 356 26.67 -3.43 -1.35
N LYS A 357 26.63 -4.40 -0.44
CA LYS A 357 27.59 -4.49 0.69
C LYS A 357 29.03 -4.61 0.22
N ALA A 358 29.28 -5.40 -0.81
CA ALA A 358 30.62 -5.55 -1.38
C ALA A 358 31.13 -4.23 -1.94
N GLN A 359 30.32 -3.51 -2.69
CA GLN A 359 30.63 -2.18 -3.23
C GLN A 359 30.89 -1.18 -2.10
N LEU A 360 30.07 -1.19 -1.04
CA LEU A 360 30.26 -0.31 0.11
C LEU A 360 31.59 -0.63 0.84
N TYR A 361 31.90 -1.90 1.04
CA TYR A 361 33.21 -2.28 1.63
C TYR A 361 34.40 -1.88 0.75
N ALA A 362 34.25 -1.86 -0.58
CA ALA A 362 35.27 -1.34 -1.48
C ALA A 362 35.48 0.17 -1.27
N VAL A 363 34.41 0.94 -1.12
CA VAL A 363 34.45 2.39 -0.81
C VAL A 363 35.13 2.64 0.54
N ILE A 364 34.87 1.83 1.56
CA ILE A 364 35.49 1.93 2.88
C ILE A 364 36.97 1.49 2.86
N GLY A 365 37.44 0.86 1.77
CA GLY A 365 38.80 0.34 1.64
C GLY A 365 39.01 -1.08 2.21
N ASN A 366 37.94 -1.76 2.64
CA ASN A 366 38.04 -3.12 3.19
C ASN A 366 37.90 -4.16 2.07
N LYS A 367 39.03 -4.38 1.35
CA LYS A 367 39.08 -5.27 0.18
C LYS A 367 38.67 -6.73 0.51
N ASN A 368 39.00 -7.23 1.70
CA ASN A 368 38.65 -8.58 2.12
C ASN A 368 37.14 -8.75 2.29
N LYS A 369 36.49 -7.83 3.04
CA LYS A 369 35.06 -7.89 3.24
C LYS A 369 34.30 -7.65 1.92
N SER A 370 34.81 -6.76 1.04
CA SER A 370 34.29 -6.54 -0.29
C SER A 370 34.24 -7.82 -1.10
N ARG A 371 35.41 -8.50 -1.24
CA ARG A 371 35.51 -9.79 -1.96
C ARG A 371 34.56 -10.84 -1.40
N ASN A 372 34.53 -11.00 -0.07
CA ASN A 372 33.72 -12.03 0.57
C ASN A 372 32.22 -11.83 0.33
N ASN A 373 31.74 -10.58 0.40
CA ASN A 373 30.34 -10.26 0.07
C ASN A 373 30.06 -10.45 -1.43
N ALA A 374 30.96 -10.05 -2.34
CA ALA A 374 30.81 -10.32 -3.76
C ALA A 374 30.74 -11.82 -4.08
N ARG A 375 31.56 -12.66 -3.42
CA ARG A 375 31.48 -14.12 -3.54
C ARG A 375 30.18 -14.68 -3.01
N ARG A 376 29.64 -14.11 -1.92
CA ARG A 376 28.34 -14.50 -1.40
C ARG A 376 27.23 -14.14 -2.40
N SER A 377 27.31 -12.97 -3.03
CA SER A 377 26.40 -12.58 -4.13
C SER A 377 26.43 -13.62 -5.26
N ILE A 378 27.63 -14.01 -5.73
CA ILE A 378 27.82 -15.02 -6.78
C ILE A 378 27.25 -16.39 -6.36
N SER A 379 27.41 -16.79 -5.11
CA SER A 379 26.90 -18.08 -4.62
C SER A 379 25.36 -18.16 -4.63
N LEU A 380 24.68 -17.02 -4.54
CA LEU A 380 23.23 -16.93 -4.59
C LEU A 380 22.70 -16.72 -6.03
N ASN A 381 23.46 -16.00 -6.85
CA ASN A 381 23.18 -15.78 -8.26
C ASN A 381 24.48 -15.81 -9.07
N SER A 382 24.82 -16.97 -9.63
CA SER A 382 26.05 -17.16 -10.43
C SER A 382 26.07 -16.36 -11.74
N LYS A 383 24.94 -15.74 -12.14
CA LYS A 383 24.84 -14.89 -13.32
C LYS A 383 25.11 -13.40 -13.01
N ASN A 384 25.35 -13.05 -11.73
CA ASN A 384 25.62 -11.66 -11.36
C ASN A 384 27.04 -11.24 -11.81
N SER A 385 27.15 -10.82 -13.07
CA SER A 385 28.42 -10.40 -13.68
C SER A 385 29.10 -9.24 -12.94
N ASP A 386 28.33 -8.35 -12.32
CA ASP A 386 28.88 -7.20 -11.58
C ASP A 386 29.65 -7.62 -10.33
N ALA A 387 29.27 -8.71 -9.70
CA ALA A 387 30.01 -9.25 -8.56
C ALA A 387 31.38 -9.80 -8.99
N TYR A 388 31.45 -10.51 -10.12
CA TYR A 388 32.73 -10.94 -10.71
C TYR A 388 33.58 -9.75 -11.12
N LYS A 389 32.96 -8.74 -11.76
CA LYS A 389 33.63 -7.51 -12.17
C LYS A 389 34.26 -6.79 -10.96
N LEU A 390 33.52 -6.68 -9.86
CA LEU A 390 34.03 -6.07 -8.65
C LEU A 390 35.25 -6.79 -8.10
N ILE A 391 35.21 -8.12 -7.98
CA ILE A 391 36.37 -8.90 -7.47
C ILE A 391 37.57 -8.74 -8.39
N GLY A 392 37.39 -8.91 -9.71
CA GLY A 392 38.48 -8.77 -10.66
C GLY A 392 39.10 -7.37 -10.64
N ASN A 393 38.29 -6.32 -10.55
CA ASN A 393 38.81 -4.95 -10.42
C ASN A 393 39.56 -4.72 -9.11
N LEU A 394 39.10 -5.29 -7.98
CA LEU A 394 39.83 -5.23 -6.70
C LEU A 394 41.22 -5.87 -6.82
N TYR A 395 41.33 -7.01 -7.50
CA TYR A 395 42.60 -7.66 -7.73
C TYR A 395 43.50 -6.81 -8.62
N MET A 396 43.03 -6.36 -9.77
CA MET A 396 43.76 -5.46 -10.69
C MET A 396 44.32 -4.23 -9.97
N ALA A 397 43.47 -3.58 -9.17
CA ALA A 397 43.80 -2.35 -8.43
C ALA A 397 44.74 -2.59 -7.25
N SER A 398 45.06 -3.84 -6.93
CA SER A 398 45.94 -4.17 -5.79
C SER A 398 47.38 -4.40 -6.17
N TYR A 399 47.76 -4.19 -7.42
CA TYR A 399 49.12 -4.44 -7.87
C TYR A 399 50.18 -3.64 -7.07
N ASP A 400 49.98 -2.34 -6.93
CA ASP A 400 50.93 -1.49 -6.20
C ASP A 400 50.97 -1.78 -4.69
N ASP A 401 49.84 -2.20 -4.11
CA ASP A 401 49.76 -2.57 -2.69
C ASP A 401 50.39 -3.95 -2.38
N CYS A 402 50.37 -4.85 -3.36
CA CYS A 402 50.78 -6.25 -3.18
C CYS A 402 52.18 -6.59 -3.71
N ARG A 403 52.73 -5.78 -4.58
CA ARG A 403 54.06 -6.04 -5.15
C ARG A 403 55.18 -5.90 -4.10
N GLU A 404 56.04 -6.88 -4.02
CA GLU A 404 57.24 -6.84 -3.16
C GLU A 404 58.49 -6.37 -3.91
N GLY A 405 58.46 -6.40 -5.24
CA GLY A 405 59.58 -6.02 -6.11
C GLY A 405 60.74 -7.01 -6.12
N LYS A 406 60.57 -8.21 -5.51
CA LYS A 406 61.57 -9.28 -5.43
C LYS A 406 61.47 -10.21 -6.63
N SER A 407 60.26 -10.50 -7.11
CA SER A 407 59.97 -11.36 -8.25
C SER A 407 58.91 -10.70 -9.09
N ARG A 408 59.25 -10.45 -10.37
CA ARG A 408 58.26 -9.89 -11.32
C ARG A 408 57.13 -10.86 -11.66
N VAL A 409 57.46 -12.16 -11.65
CA VAL A 409 56.47 -13.22 -11.86
C VAL A 409 55.49 -13.24 -10.69
N GLN A 410 56.01 -13.29 -9.46
CA GLN A 410 55.20 -13.32 -8.26
C GLN A 410 54.28 -12.08 -8.15
N ASP A 411 54.83 -10.88 -8.38
CA ASP A 411 54.11 -9.63 -8.32
C ASP A 411 52.94 -9.56 -9.34
N ARG A 412 53.02 -10.34 -10.45
CA ARG A 412 52.00 -10.36 -11.52
C ARG A 412 50.99 -11.48 -11.40
N LEU A 413 51.11 -12.40 -10.43
CA LEU A 413 50.15 -13.51 -10.27
C LEU A 413 48.75 -13.04 -9.99
N LEU A 414 48.58 -11.88 -9.35
CA LEU A 414 47.27 -11.28 -9.06
C LEU A 414 46.49 -10.97 -10.36
N PHE A 415 47.18 -10.68 -11.48
CA PHE A 415 46.51 -10.47 -12.76
C PHE A 415 45.95 -11.77 -13.33
N ILE A 416 46.61 -12.92 -13.06
CA ILE A 416 46.11 -14.25 -13.41
C ILE A 416 44.83 -14.55 -12.59
N ALA A 417 44.85 -14.22 -11.29
CA ALA A 417 43.68 -14.36 -10.44
C ALA A 417 42.52 -13.47 -10.96
N ALA A 418 42.79 -12.22 -11.31
CA ALA A 418 41.81 -11.31 -11.89
C ALA A 418 41.21 -11.84 -13.21
N TYR A 419 42.08 -12.35 -14.10
CA TYR A 419 41.67 -12.99 -15.36
C TYR A 419 40.70 -14.15 -15.11
N ASN A 420 41.03 -15.03 -14.18
CA ASN A 420 40.21 -16.20 -13.87
C ASN A 420 38.82 -15.78 -13.37
N ILE A 421 38.75 -14.76 -12.53
CA ILE A 421 37.48 -14.20 -12.02
C ILE A 421 36.66 -13.57 -13.16
N PHE A 422 37.29 -12.72 -14.00
CA PHE A 422 36.60 -12.11 -15.14
C PHE A 422 36.07 -13.15 -16.14
N LYS A 423 36.89 -14.18 -16.43
CA LYS A 423 36.51 -15.28 -17.30
C LYS A 423 35.29 -16.06 -16.74
N SER A 424 35.30 -16.35 -15.45
CA SER A 424 34.17 -17.02 -14.77
C SER A 424 32.89 -16.20 -14.83
N GLY A 425 32.98 -14.88 -14.84
CA GLY A 425 31.85 -13.95 -15.00
C GLY A 425 31.47 -13.65 -16.44
N GLY A 426 32.11 -14.29 -17.46
CA GLY A 426 31.85 -14.02 -18.88
C GLY A 426 32.37 -12.67 -19.37
N LEU A 427 33.25 -12.01 -18.63
CA LEU A 427 33.74 -10.64 -18.86
C LEU A 427 34.99 -10.67 -19.76
N THR A 428 34.84 -11.05 -21.02
CA THR A 428 35.94 -11.30 -21.97
C THR A 428 36.87 -10.09 -22.16
N ALA A 429 36.33 -8.88 -22.25
CA ALA A 429 37.15 -7.68 -22.45
C ALA A 429 38.07 -7.42 -21.23
N GLN A 430 37.53 -7.50 -20.00
CA GLN A 430 38.28 -7.32 -18.76
C GLN A 430 39.30 -8.47 -18.55
N ALA A 431 38.91 -9.70 -18.88
CA ALA A 431 39.83 -10.83 -18.86
C ALA A 431 41.04 -10.59 -19.80
N ASN A 432 40.82 -10.10 -21.04
CA ASN A 432 41.90 -9.79 -21.94
C ASN A 432 42.82 -8.68 -21.39
N GLN A 433 42.27 -7.63 -20.80
CA GLN A 433 43.06 -6.57 -20.15
C GLN A 433 43.95 -7.12 -19.01
N ALA A 434 43.37 -8.03 -18.18
CA ALA A 434 44.14 -8.68 -17.14
C ALA A 434 45.26 -9.57 -17.72
N ARG A 435 45.01 -10.29 -18.84
CA ARG A 435 45.99 -11.13 -19.51
C ARG A 435 47.17 -10.35 -20.07
N GLU A 436 46.96 -9.13 -20.57
CA GLU A 436 48.03 -8.25 -21.04
C GLU A 436 49.06 -7.92 -19.94
N GLN A 437 48.65 -8.02 -18.67
CA GLN A 437 49.53 -7.78 -17.51
C GLN A 437 50.24 -9.03 -16.98
N PHE A 438 50.03 -10.20 -17.57
CA PHE A 438 50.68 -11.43 -17.15
C PHE A 438 52.21 -11.33 -17.27
N PRO A 439 52.98 -12.14 -16.55
CA PRO A 439 54.41 -12.19 -16.78
C PRO A 439 54.74 -12.61 -18.21
N SER A 440 55.83 -12.07 -18.75
CA SER A 440 56.33 -12.49 -20.05
C SER A 440 57.06 -13.83 -19.95
N MET A 441 57.24 -14.50 -21.09
CA MET A 441 58.02 -15.74 -21.11
C MET A 441 59.46 -15.52 -20.65
N GLU A 442 60.06 -14.36 -20.98
CA GLU A 442 61.40 -13.97 -20.55
C GLU A 442 61.46 -13.78 -19.01
N GLU A 443 60.46 -13.13 -18.41
CA GLU A 443 60.40 -12.95 -16.96
C GLU A 443 60.30 -14.32 -16.23
N ILE A 444 59.46 -15.23 -16.77
CA ILE A 444 59.31 -16.60 -16.20
C ILE A 444 60.62 -17.38 -16.28
N PHE A 445 61.28 -17.35 -17.45
CA PHE A 445 62.55 -18.04 -17.68
C PHE A 445 63.66 -17.50 -16.76
N ASN A 446 63.80 -16.18 -16.66
CA ASN A 446 64.82 -15.53 -15.86
C ASN A 446 64.69 -15.82 -14.36
N GLU A 447 63.51 -16.18 -13.92
CA GLU A 447 63.23 -16.54 -12.51
C GLU A 447 63.28 -18.07 -12.26
N ASN A 448 63.68 -18.88 -13.27
CA ASN A 448 63.70 -20.35 -13.23
C ASN A 448 62.36 -20.98 -12.86
N MET A 449 61.24 -20.43 -13.38
CA MET A 449 59.88 -20.91 -13.21
C MET A 449 59.35 -21.51 -14.50
N GLU A 450 58.30 -22.36 -14.43
CA GLU A 450 57.71 -23.00 -15.58
C GLU A 450 56.22 -22.61 -15.74
N VAL A 451 55.77 -22.37 -16.99
CA VAL A 451 54.35 -22.19 -17.31
C VAL A 451 53.60 -23.47 -16.91
N GLY A 452 52.54 -23.34 -16.16
CA GLY A 452 51.72 -24.45 -15.64
C GLY A 452 51.95 -24.73 -14.14
N GLU A 453 52.98 -24.13 -13.53
CA GLU A 453 53.19 -24.23 -12.08
C GLU A 453 51.99 -23.65 -11.31
N SER A 454 51.68 -24.31 -10.18
CA SER A 454 50.67 -23.83 -9.25
C SER A 454 51.31 -22.92 -8.22
N MET A 455 50.93 -21.65 -8.19
CA MET A 455 51.51 -20.60 -7.37
C MET A 455 50.46 -19.84 -6.57
N ASN A 456 50.81 -19.39 -5.38
CA ASN A 456 49.93 -18.54 -4.57
C ASN A 456 50.22 -17.07 -4.81
N THR A 457 49.18 -16.27 -5.01
CA THR A 457 49.33 -14.83 -5.25
C THR A 457 49.90 -14.05 -4.06
N GLY A 458 49.81 -14.63 -2.87
CA GLY A 458 50.15 -13.91 -1.63
C GLY A 458 49.26 -12.73 -1.33
N CYS A 459 49.75 -11.82 -0.51
CA CYS A 459 49.07 -10.61 -0.08
C CYS A 459 47.66 -10.92 0.50
N TRP A 460 46.77 -9.96 0.50
CA TRP A 460 45.34 -10.14 0.93
C TRP A 460 44.53 -11.04 -0.04
N ILE A 461 44.98 -11.18 -1.27
CA ILE A 461 44.30 -11.97 -2.32
C ILE A 461 44.40 -13.46 -1.95
N ASN A 462 45.62 -13.96 -1.70
CA ASN A 462 45.92 -15.31 -1.21
C ASN A 462 45.17 -16.41 -2.01
N GLU A 463 45.20 -16.32 -3.37
CA GLU A 463 44.60 -17.31 -4.26
C GLU A 463 45.69 -18.15 -4.96
N THR A 464 45.39 -19.43 -5.16
CA THR A 464 46.21 -20.29 -5.95
C THR A 464 45.85 -20.15 -7.44
N VAL A 465 46.83 -19.88 -8.27
CA VAL A 465 46.71 -19.73 -9.72
C VAL A 465 47.69 -20.61 -10.46
N THR A 466 47.36 -20.97 -11.70
CA THR A 466 48.30 -21.65 -12.59
C THR A 466 49.09 -20.62 -13.36
N LEU A 467 50.40 -20.58 -13.22
CA LEU A 467 51.27 -19.65 -13.92
C LEU A 467 51.04 -19.72 -15.43
N ASN A 468 50.80 -18.57 -16.03
CA ASN A 468 50.60 -18.43 -17.46
C ASN A 468 51.29 -17.16 -17.95
N LYS A 469 51.50 -17.08 -19.31
CA LYS A 469 52.18 -15.96 -19.95
C LYS A 469 51.22 -15.08 -20.73
N ARG A 470 51.60 -13.83 -20.92
CA ARG A 470 50.96 -12.90 -21.91
C ARG A 470 51.25 -13.27 -23.35
#